data_0285cae52b7e81d20a41ced487b79864
#
_entry.id   0285cae52b7e81d20a41ced487b79864
#
_cell.length_a   1.000
_cell.length_b   1.000
_cell.length_c   1.000
_cell.angle_alpha   90.00
_cell.angle_beta   90.00
_cell.angle_gamma   90.00
#
_symmetry.space_group_name_H-M   'P 1'
#
loop_
_entity.id
_entity.type
_entity.pdbx_description
1 polymer ?
#
loop_
_entity_poly.entity_id
_entity_poly.type
_entity_poly.pdbx_seq_one_letter_code
_entity_poly.pdbx_strand_id
1 'polypeptide(L)'
;MGQIVKLNFSNINDNRNIICEHKVYEQKLIRIRDDIEDYLCKASFNEKDELAIALAAGRYAAMKLTQLTGEVDTKEFFQDCIKTTLSN
;
A
#
# COMPACT_ATOMS: atom_id res chain seq x y z
N MET A 1 -0.81 -5.44 5.40
CA MET A 1 0.07 -4.27 5.49
C MET A 1 1.50 -4.61 5.81
N GLY A 2 1.74 -5.76 6.43
CA GLY A 2 3.08 -6.16 6.80
C GLY A 2 4.04 -6.31 5.64
N GLN A 3 3.53 -6.61 4.46
CA GLN A 3 4.37 -6.86 3.31
C GLN A 3 5.15 -5.65 2.87
N ILE A 4 4.55 -4.47 2.99
CA ILE A 4 5.21 -3.25 2.60
C ILE A 4 6.44 -3.01 3.46
N VAL A 5 6.32 -3.33 4.74
CA VAL A 5 7.37 -3.06 5.69
C VAL A 5 8.60 -3.92 5.44
N LYS A 6 8.41 -5.19 5.14
CA LYS A 6 9.54 -6.09 5.01
C LYS A 6 10.43 -5.78 3.81
N LEU A 7 9.98 -4.95 2.90
CA LEU A 7 10.82 -4.59 1.75
C LEU A 7 12.04 -3.79 2.13
N ASN A 8 11.99 -3.08 3.25
CA ASN A 8 13.05 -2.13 3.58
C ASN A 8 13.86 -2.47 4.82
N PHE A 9 13.35 -3.34 5.67
CA PHE A 9 13.96 -3.50 6.98
C PHE A 9 14.82 -4.73 7.15
N SER A 10 14.87 -5.58 6.14
CA SER A 10 15.63 -6.82 6.23
C SER A 10 17.15 -6.59 6.32
N ASN A 11 17.62 -5.43 5.88
CA ASN A 11 19.05 -5.15 5.83
C ASN A 11 19.56 -4.30 6.99
N ILE A 12 18.70 -3.94 7.91
CA ILE A 12 19.09 -3.07 9.01
C ILE A 12 19.53 -3.91 10.19
N ASN A 13 20.68 -3.54 10.79
CA ASN A 13 21.28 -4.35 11.83
C ASN A 13 21.04 -3.86 13.25
N ASP A 14 20.69 -2.60 13.43
CA ASP A 14 20.47 -2.03 14.76
C ASP A 14 19.03 -2.27 15.18
N ASN A 15 18.83 -3.18 16.13
CA ASN A 15 17.48 -3.58 16.51
C ASN A 15 16.64 -2.45 17.08
N ARG A 16 17.23 -1.57 17.87
CA ARG A 16 16.45 -0.48 18.47
C ARG A 16 16.02 0.53 17.41
N ASN A 17 16.94 0.87 16.54
CA ASN A 17 16.63 1.81 15.48
C ASN A 17 15.61 1.19 14.51
N ILE A 18 15.73 -0.10 14.26
CA ILE A 18 14.78 -0.80 13.41
C ILE A 18 13.37 -0.66 13.95
N ILE A 19 13.19 -0.88 15.26
CA ILE A 19 11.87 -0.80 15.87
C ILE A 19 11.29 0.60 15.77
N CYS A 20 12.08 1.63 16.06
CA CYS A 20 11.61 3.01 15.99
C CYS A 20 11.30 3.41 14.57
N GLU A 21 12.18 3.08 13.63
CA GLU A 21 11.97 3.42 12.24
C GLU A 21 10.79 2.68 11.66
N HIS A 22 10.58 1.44 12.09
CA HIS A 22 9.46 0.64 11.65
C HIS A 22 8.13 1.31 12.04
N LYS A 23 8.02 1.75 13.28
CA LYS A 23 6.81 2.41 13.75
C LYS A 23 6.55 3.71 13.03
N VAL A 24 7.61 4.50 12.83
CA VAL A 24 7.48 5.76 12.12
C VAL A 24 7.04 5.52 10.70
N TYR A 25 7.62 4.53 10.06
CA TYR A 25 7.27 4.19 8.69
C TYR A 25 5.83 3.70 8.59
N GLU A 26 5.39 2.86 9.52
CA GLU A 26 4.02 2.38 9.53
C GLU A 26 3.03 3.51 9.72
N GLN A 27 3.34 4.44 10.62
CA GLN A 27 2.47 5.59 10.81
C GLN A 27 2.39 6.46 9.57
N LYS A 28 3.52 6.62 8.90
CA LYS A 28 3.56 7.33 7.63
C LYS A 28 2.68 6.65 6.58
N LEU A 29 2.77 5.34 6.49
CA LEU A 29 1.96 4.59 5.54
C LEU A 29 0.48 4.75 5.81
N ILE A 30 0.09 4.69 7.08
CA ILE A 30 -1.31 4.86 7.45
C ILE A 30 -1.82 6.24 7.07
N ARG A 31 -1.02 7.27 7.37
CA ARG A 31 -1.41 8.64 7.03
C ARG A 31 -1.57 8.82 5.53
N ILE A 32 -0.59 8.31 4.77
CA ILE A 32 -0.65 8.41 3.32
C ILE A 32 -1.85 7.65 2.77
N ARG A 33 -2.10 6.46 3.30
CA ARG A 33 -3.25 5.67 2.89
C ARG A 33 -4.55 6.43 3.11
N ASP A 34 -4.68 7.03 4.29
CA ASP A 34 -5.90 7.76 4.63
C ASP A 34 -6.09 8.96 3.70
N ASP A 35 -5.00 9.66 3.38
CA ASP A 35 -5.07 10.80 2.47
C ASP A 35 -5.47 10.36 1.07
N ILE A 36 -4.90 9.27 0.59
CA ILE A 36 -5.22 8.76 -0.73
C ILE A 36 -6.67 8.30 -0.78
N GLU A 37 -7.13 7.58 0.24
CA GLU A 37 -8.51 7.10 0.27
C GLU A 37 -9.48 8.26 0.28
N ASP A 38 -9.17 9.32 1.03
CA ASP A 38 -10.01 10.50 1.05
C ASP A 38 -10.08 11.14 -0.33
N TYR A 39 -8.94 11.26 -0.99
CA TYR A 39 -8.89 11.82 -2.34
C TYR A 39 -9.72 10.98 -3.31
N LEU A 40 -9.55 9.65 -3.24
CA LEU A 40 -10.26 8.76 -4.14
C LEU A 40 -11.77 8.78 -3.88
N CYS A 41 -12.16 8.90 -2.62
CA CYS A 41 -13.58 9.02 -2.30
C CYS A 41 -14.18 10.29 -2.90
N LYS A 42 -13.46 11.39 -2.81
CA LYS A 42 -13.92 12.64 -3.41
C LYS A 42 -13.99 12.55 -4.92
N ALA A 43 -12.98 11.92 -5.53
CA ALA A 43 -12.99 11.72 -6.97
C ALA A 43 -14.15 10.85 -7.41
N SER A 44 -14.43 9.80 -6.65
CA SER A 44 -15.56 8.92 -6.95
C SER A 44 -16.88 9.68 -6.91
N PHE A 45 -17.03 10.53 -5.93
CA PHE A 45 -18.23 11.33 -5.80
C PHE A 45 -18.36 12.30 -6.98
N ASN A 46 -17.26 12.96 -7.32
CA ASN A 46 -17.28 13.97 -8.40
C ASN A 46 -17.55 13.35 -9.75
N GLU A 47 -16.94 12.19 -10.03
CA GLU A 47 -17.11 11.54 -11.33
C GLU A 47 -18.35 10.66 -11.39
N LYS A 48 -18.89 10.32 -10.22
CA LYS A 48 -20.05 9.42 -10.11
C LYS A 48 -19.76 8.06 -10.75
N ASP A 49 -18.53 7.60 -10.59
CA ASP A 49 -18.09 6.35 -11.20
C ASP A 49 -17.03 5.71 -10.31
N GLU A 50 -17.50 5.08 -9.25
CA GLU A 50 -16.60 4.45 -8.26
C GLU A 50 -15.76 3.36 -8.87
N LEU A 51 -16.34 2.60 -9.80
CA LEU A 51 -15.60 1.50 -10.41
C LEU A 51 -14.42 2.01 -11.21
N ALA A 52 -14.63 3.05 -12.01
CA ALA A 52 -13.54 3.61 -12.81
C ALA A 52 -12.42 4.13 -11.92
N ILE A 53 -12.76 4.78 -10.82
CA ILE A 53 -11.75 5.27 -9.89
C ILE A 53 -10.95 4.11 -9.29
N ALA A 54 -11.66 3.05 -8.86
CA ALA A 54 -10.98 1.89 -8.26
C ALA A 54 -10.06 1.20 -9.27
N LEU A 55 -10.53 1.04 -10.50
CA LEU A 55 -9.70 0.42 -11.55
C LEU A 55 -8.45 1.24 -11.83
N ALA A 56 -8.61 2.55 -11.93
CA ALA A 56 -7.47 3.43 -12.19
C ALA A 56 -6.47 3.39 -11.04
N ALA A 57 -6.96 3.41 -9.81
CA ALA A 57 -6.09 3.36 -8.64
C ALA A 57 -5.32 2.04 -8.59
N GLY A 58 -6.01 0.94 -8.85
CA GLY A 58 -5.36 -0.37 -8.86
C GLY A 58 -4.31 -0.49 -9.96
N ARG A 59 -4.63 0.04 -11.15
CA ARG A 59 -3.66 0.03 -12.24
C ARG A 59 -2.41 0.83 -11.90
N TYR A 60 -2.58 2.01 -11.31
CA TYR A 60 -1.43 2.81 -10.91
C TYR A 60 -0.58 2.07 -9.90
N ALA A 61 -1.22 1.50 -8.88
CA ALA A 61 -0.50 0.79 -7.83
C ALA A 61 0.27 -0.40 -8.40
N ALA A 62 -0.37 -1.17 -9.27
CA ALA A 62 0.29 -2.33 -9.86
C ALA A 62 1.49 -1.93 -10.68
N MET A 63 1.35 -0.91 -11.51
CA MET A 63 2.45 -0.43 -12.33
C MET A 63 3.61 0.07 -11.49
N LYS A 64 3.30 0.91 -10.51
CA LYS A 64 4.34 1.55 -9.71
C LYS A 64 5.05 0.53 -8.83
N LEU A 65 4.32 -0.37 -8.19
CA LEU A 65 4.93 -1.39 -7.35
C LEU A 65 5.81 -2.33 -8.17
N THR A 66 5.37 -2.68 -9.37
CA THR A 66 6.18 -3.52 -10.23
C THR A 66 7.50 -2.84 -10.58
N GLN A 67 7.45 -1.54 -10.86
CA GLN A 67 8.65 -0.78 -11.15
C GLN A 67 9.59 -0.70 -9.96
N LEU A 68 9.04 -0.59 -8.76
CA LEU A 68 9.84 -0.38 -7.55
C LEU A 68 10.31 -1.68 -6.90
N THR A 69 9.50 -2.74 -6.95
CA THR A 69 9.78 -3.97 -6.20
C THR A 69 9.82 -5.23 -7.05
N GLY A 70 9.39 -5.17 -8.30
CA GLY A 70 9.36 -6.33 -9.17
C GLY A 70 8.04 -7.08 -9.14
N GLU A 71 7.89 -8.03 -10.05
CA GLU A 71 6.63 -8.75 -10.24
C GLU A 71 6.23 -9.60 -9.04
N VAL A 72 7.20 -10.31 -8.47
CA VAL A 72 6.88 -11.27 -7.40
C VAL A 72 6.32 -10.55 -6.19
N ASP A 73 7.00 -9.51 -5.75
CA ASP A 73 6.57 -8.76 -4.57
C ASP A 73 5.24 -8.07 -4.82
N THR A 74 5.02 -7.57 -6.04
CA THR A 74 3.77 -6.92 -6.39
C THR A 74 2.61 -7.90 -6.32
N LYS A 75 2.79 -9.10 -6.86
CA LYS A 75 1.76 -10.13 -6.79
C LYS A 75 1.44 -10.50 -5.36
N GLU A 76 2.47 -10.67 -4.54
CA GLU A 76 2.26 -11.02 -3.14
C GLU A 76 1.50 -9.93 -2.41
N PHE A 77 1.84 -8.68 -2.66
CA PHE A 77 1.16 -7.58 -2.03
C PHE A 77 -0.33 -7.57 -2.35
N PHE A 78 -0.66 -7.72 -3.63
CA PHE A 78 -2.06 -7.72 -4.03
C PHE A 78 -2.82 -8.94 -3.54
N GLN A 79 -2.16 -10.10 -3.51
CA GLN A 79 -2.79 -11.29 -2.94
C GLN A 79 -3.13 -11.08 -1.48
N ASP A 80 -2.23 -10.45 -0.73
CA ASP A 80 -2.47 -10.18 0.69
C ASP A 80 -3.59 -9.16 0.86
N CYS A 81 -3.64 -8.16 0.01
CA CYS A 81 -4.73 -7.19 0.05
C CYS A 81 -6.08 -7.87 -0.18
N ILE A 82 -6.13 -8.77 -1.15
CA ILE A 82 -7.36 -9.49 -1.44
C ILE A 82 -7.75 -10.36 -0.26
N LYS A 83 -6.80 -11.08 0.31
CA LYS A 83 -7.08 -11.92 1.48
C LYS A 83 -7.63 -11.11 2.64
N THR A 84 -7.01 -9.99 2.91
CA THR A 84 -7.42 -9.14 4.01
C THR A 84 -8.83 -8.62 3.80
N THR A 85 -9.12 -8.20 2.57
CA THR A 85 -10.44 -7.67 2.24
C THR A 85 -11.52 -8.75 2.33
N LEU A 86 -11.22 -9.94 1.82
CA LEU A 86 -12.22 -11.02 1.78
C LEU A 86 -12.39 -11.70 3.14
N SER A 87 -11.40 -11.60 4.02
CA SER A 87 -11.46 -12.22 5.33
C SER A 87 -12.41 -11.50 6.28
N ASN A 88 -12.72 -10.27 5.99
CA ASN A 88 -13.63 -9.49 6.82
C ASN A 88 -15.08 -9.65 6.37
#